data_6d104455670ca21d3a462803cb39bfa8
#
_entry.id   6d104455670ca21d3a462803cb39bfa8
#
_cell.length_a   1.000
_cell.length_b   1.000
_cell.length_c   1.000
_cell.angle_alpha   90.00
_cell.angle_beta   90.00
_cell.angle_gamma   90.00
#
_symmetry.space_group_name_H-M   'P 1'
#
loop_
_entity.id
_entity.type
_entity.pdbx_description
1 polymer ?
#
loop_
_entity_poly.entity_id
_entity_poly.type
_entity_poly.pdbx_seq_one_letter_code
_entity_poly.pdbx_strand_id
1 'polypeptide(L)'
;KMSKNKGNVILPETVSEKYGIDVARAFLVSIASPDKDIVWSDSGVEGSWKFIKKVMEYFNSVKIGKSSERIQHKINKAIKQISWNIEYLNYNLVIINLREVFESFEENMSRKDLEKFVKLLSPICPHIAEELWEKLGNQSFVSLEKWPECDEEKINEKFDIAEKAVDGVVSDIMNILKIIKEKQSKEGKKIFLYVIPKELENYNEKEIEKRVGLDVKVFAVNDSKKHDPENKSGKAKLGKPAIFVE
;
A
#
# COMPACT_ATOMS: atom_id res chain seq x y z
N LYS A 1 -5.76 -31.04 10.69
CA LYS A 1 -4.56 -31.33 9.87
C LYS A 1 -4.99 -31.99 8.57
N MET A 2 -4.51 -31.51 7.43
CA MET A 2 -4.72 -32.16 6.13
C MET A 2 -4.07 -33.53 6.10
N SER A 3 -4.75 -34.50 5.51
CA SER A 3 -4.19 -35.84 5.29
C SER A 3 -4.89 -36.53 4.11
N LYS A 4 -4.14 -37.31 3.31
CA LYS A 4 -4.69 -38.06 2.19
C LYS A 4 -5.82 -38.99 2.63
N ASN A 5 -5.67 -39.62 3.79
CA ASN A 5 -6.68 -40.53 4.35
C ASN A 5 -7.98 -39.86 4.75
N LYS A 6 -7.96 -38.53 4.97
CA LYS A 6 -9.16 -37.74 5.32
C LYS A 6 -9.83 -37.11 4.12
N GLY A 7 -9.24 -37.21 2.93
CA GLY A 7 -9.77 -36.63 1.71
C GLY A 7 -9.83 -35.10 1.69
N ASN A 8 -9.11 -34.45 2.60
CA ASN A 8 -9.12 -32.99 2.77
C ASN A 8 -7.81 -32.31 2.32
N VAL A 9 -7.04 -32.98 1.48
CA VAL A 9 -5.80 -32.44 0.93
C VAL A 9 -6.13 -31.52 -0.25
N ILE A 10 -5.57 -30.32 -0.25
CA ILE A 10 -5.58 -29.42 -1.39
C ILE A 10 -4.27 -29.61 -2.13
N LEU A 11 -4.36 -30.04 -3.38
CA LEU A 11 -3.20 -30.27 -4.22
C LEU A 11 -2.70 -28.94 -4.80
N PRO A 12 -1.39 -28.69 -4.85
CA PRO A 12 -0.82 -27.50 -5.47
C PRO A 12 -1.28 -27.30 -6.92
N GLU A 13 -1.47 -28.39 -7.67
CA GLU A 13 -1.93 -28.39 -9.05
C GLU A 13 -3.31 -27.73 -9.19
N THR A 14 -4.25 -28.06 -8.30
CA THR A 14 -5.61 -27.48 -8.31
C THR A 14 -5.58 -25.97 -8.13
N VAL A 15 -4.66 -25.46 -7.30
CA VAL A 15 -4.53 -24.02 -7.08
C VAL A 15 -3.81 -23.36 -8.24
N SER A 16 -2.75 -24.00 -8.75
CA SER A 16 -1.97 -23.46 -9.87
C SER A 16 -2.73 -23.41 -11.17
N GLU A 17 -3.60 -24.40 -11.45
CA GLU A 17 -4.48 -24.40 -12.62
C GLU A 17 -5.50 -23.24 -12.61
N LYS A 18 -5.99 -22.90 -11.42
CA LYS A 18 -7.01 -21.85 -11.28
C LYS A 18 -6.43 -20.44 -11.19
N TYR A 19 -5.33 -20.27 -10.47
CA TYR A 19 -4.80 -18.95 -10.10
C TYR A 19 -3.35 -18.71 -10.55
N GLY A 20 -2.65 -19.75 -10.97
CA GLY A 20 -1.20 -19.73 -11.21
C GLY A 20 -0.38 -20.04 -9.96
N ILE A 21 0.82 -20.62 -10.17
CA ILE A 21 1.67 -21.11 -9.08
C ILE A 21 2.19 -19.96 -8.19
N ASP A 22 2.46 -18.79 -8.75
CA ASP A 22 2.96 -17.65 -7.98
C ASP A 22 1.92 -17.11 -6.99
N VAL A 23 0.63 -17.21 -7.33
CA VAL A 23 -0.45 -16.90 -6.39
C VAL A 23 -0.47 -17.87 -5.21
N ALA A 24 -0.31 -19.17 -5.49
CA ALA A 24 -0.24 -20.18 -4.44
C ALA A 24 0.96 -19.94 -3.51
N ARG A 25 2.13 -19.61 -4.07
CA ARG A 25 3.35 -19.27 -3.33
C ARG A 25 3.14 -18.03 -2.46
N ALA A 26 2.65 -16.93 -3.05
CA ALA A 26 2.38 -15.69 -2.32
C ALA A 26 1.38 -15.90 -1.18
N PHE A 27 0.32 -16.67 -1.41
CA PHE A 27 -0.65 -17.00 -0.37
C PHE A 27 -0.02 -17.78 0.78
N LEU A 28 0.67 -18.90 0.51
CA LEU A 28 1.28 -19.73 1.55
C LEU A 28 2.28 -18.95 2.40
N VAL A 29 3.09 -18.12 1.76
CA VAL A 29 4.08 -17.28 2.43
C VAL A 29 3.40 -16.17 3.28
N SER A 30 2.23 -15.67 2.86
CA SER A 30 1.55 -14.57 3.54
C SER A 30 0.82 -14.94 4.83
N ILE A 31 0.47 -16.23 5.02
CA ILE A 31 -0.44 -16.64 6.11
C ILE A 31 0.23 -16.57 7.47
N ALA A 32 1.45 -17.09 7.56
CA ALA A 32 2.17 -17.18 8.83
C ALA A 32 3.68 -17.35 8.62
N SER A 33 4.44 -17.14 9.70
CA SER A 33 5.86 -17.51 9.73
C SER A 33 6.04 -19.04 9.61
N PRO A 34 7.20 -19.52 9.11
CA PRO A 34 7.44 -20.92 8.79
C PRO A 34 7.29 -21.90 9.96
N ASP A 35 7.35 -21.41 11.19
CA ASP A 35 7.22 -22.19 12.43
C ASP A 35 5.79 -22.43 12.89
N LYS A 36 4.79 -21.86 12.20
CA LYS A 36 3.39 -21.91 12.60
C LYS A 36 2.54 -22.80 11.72
N ASP A 37 1.52 -23.40 12.32
CA ASP A 37 0.49 -24.12 11.57
C ASP A 37 -0.32 -23.15 10.69
N ILE A 38 -0.59 -23.59 9.46
CA ILE A 38 -1.31 -22.82 8.45
C ILE A 38 -2.72 -23.39 8.29
N VAL A 39 -3.72 -22.52 8.29
CA VAL A 39 -5.09 -22.85 7.93
C VAL A 39 -5.36 -22.39 6.50
N TRP A 40 -5.78 -23.30 5.65
CA TRP A 40 -6.14 -22.97 4.28
C TRP A 40 -7.37 -22.06 4.23
N SER A 41 -7.34 -21.07 3.35
CA SER A 41 -8.43 -20.10 3.15
C SER A 41 -8.54 -19.75 1.66
N ASP A 42 -9.66 -20.09 1.04
CA ASP A 42 -9.93 -19.74 -0.37
C ASP A 42 -9.99 -18.20 -0.56
N SER A 43 -10.56 -17.49 0.40
CA SER A 43 -10.57 -16.02 0.39
C SER A 43 -9.17 -15.41 0.49
N GLY A 44 -8.24 -16.08 1.20
CA GLY A 44 -6.84 -15.68 1.28
C GLY A 44 -6.11 -15.86 -0.06
N VAL A 45 -6.38 -16.97 -0.76
CA VAL A 45 -5.86 -17.21 -2.12
C VAL A 45 -6.38 -16.15 -3.09
N GLU A 46 -7.68 -15.83 -3.05
CA GLU A 46 -8.28 -14.78 -3.87
C GLU A 46 -7.68 -13.39 -3.56
N GLY A 47 -7.38 -13.11 -2.30
CA GLY A 47 -6.69 -11.87 -1.90
C GLY A 47 -5.31 -11.75 -2.52
N SER A 48 -4.55 -12.85 -2.57
CA SER A 48 -3.23 -12.91 -3.22
C SER A 48 -3.35 -12.79 -4.74
N TRP A 49 -4.33 -13.46 -5.35
CA TRP A 49 -4.60 -13.34 -6.79
C TRP A 49 -4.97 -11.90 -7.19
N LYS A 50 -5.85 -11.23 -6.43
CA LYS A 50 -6.22 -9.83 -6.68
C LYS A 50 -5.02 -8.89 -6.62
N PHE A 51 -4.12 -9.10 -5.66
CA PHE A 51 -2.89 -8.32 -5.55
C PHE A 51 -2.00 -8.51 -6.77
N ILE A 52 -1.69 -9.75 -7.14
CA ILE A 52 -0.84 -10.07 -8.28
C ILE A 52 -1.45 -9.56 -9.59
N LYS A 53 -2.75 -9.73 -9.77
CA LYS A 53 -3.48 -9.18 -10.92
C LYS A 53 -3.33 -7.66 -11.02
N LYS A 54 -3.48 -6.94 -9.91
CA LYS A 54 -3.27 -5.48 -9.88
C LYS A 54 -1.84 -5.09 -10.25
N VAL A 55 -0.84 -5.85 -9.78
CA VAL A 55 0.56 -5.61 -10.16
C VAL A 55 0.73 -5.75 -11.68
N MET A 56 0.24 -6.84 -12.27
CA MET A 56 0.34 -7.07 -13.71
C MET A 56 -0.39 -5.98 -14.52
N GLU A 57 -1.61 -5.60 -14.12
CA GLU A 57 -2.39 -4.54 -14.74
C GLU A 57 -1.66 -3.19 -14.68
N TYR A 58 -1.06 -2.87 -13.54
CA TYR A 58 -0.30 -1.65 -13.36
C TYR A 58 0.91 -1.59 -14.31
N PHE A 59 1.70 -2.66 -14.41
CA PHE A 59 2.84 -2.73 -15.32
C PHE A 59 2.44 -2.70 -16.81
N ASN A 60 1.17 -2.96 -17.13
CA ASN A 60 0.63 -2.75 -18.48
C ASN A 60 0.34 -1.28 -18.82
N SER A 61 0.14 -0.44 -17.82
CA SER A 61 -0.34 0.93 -18.00
C SER A 61 0.59 2.02 -17.45
N VAL A 62 1.58 1.65 -16.63
CA VAL A 62 2.51 2.61 -16.02
C VAL A 62 3.30 3.36 -17.07
N LYS A 63 3.43 4.67 -16.90
CA LYS A 63 4.26 5.52 -17.75
C LYS A 63 5.67 5.60 -17.20
N ILE A 64 6.64 5.30 -18.06
CA ILE A 64 8.05 5.43 -17.69
C ILE A 64 8.41 6.91 -17.64
N GLY A 65 8.87 7.37 -16.48
CA GLY A 65 9.22 8.77 -16.24
C GLY A 65 10.12 8.93 -15.01
N LYS A 66 9.96 10.02 -14.29
CA LYS A 66 10.70 10.27 -13.04
C LYS A 66 9.80 9.91 -11.87
N SER A 67 10.29 9.07 -10.95
CA SER A 67 9.62 8.81 -9.68
C SER A 67 9.70 10.03 -8.75
N SER A 68 8.65 10.28 -7.99
CA SER A 68 8.66 11.28 -6.92
C SER A 68 9.62 10.90 -5.79
N GLU A 69 10.03 11.88 -4.99
CA GLU A 69 10.86 11.63 -3.80
C GLU A 69 10.14 10.71 -2.80
N ARG A 70 8.81 10.82 -2.69
CA ARG A 70 7.98 9.94 -1.86
C ARG A 70 8.10 8.49 -2.31
N ILE A 71 8.03 8.21 -3.61
CA ILE A 71 8.22 6.87 -4.15
C ILE A 71 9.64 6.36 -3.89
N GLN A 72 10.65 7.18 -4.12
CA GLN A 72 12.04 6.80 -3.85
C GLN A 72 12.24 6.44 -2.37
N HIS A 73 11.67 7.21 -1.46
CA HIS A 73 11.66 6.89 -0.03
C HIS A 73 11.00 5.53 0.23
N LYS A 74 9.78 5.31 -0.28
CA LYS A 74 9.02 4.07 -0.09
C LYS A 74 9.76 2.83 -0.59
N ILE A 75 10.32 2.89 -1.78
CA ILE A 75 11.06 1.77 -2.38
C ILE A 75 12.33 1.47 -1.57
N ASN A 76 13.10 2.49 -1.18
CA ASN A 76 14.33 2.25 -0.41
C ASN A 76 14.02 1.73 1.01
N LYS A 77 12.97 2.22 1.63
CA LYS A 77 12.47 1.69 2.90
C LYS A 77 12.02 0.23 2.75
N ALA A 78 11.28 -0.11 1.67
CA ALA A 78 10.86 -1.47 1.39
C ALA A 78 12.06 -2.41 1.15
N ILE A 79 13.10 -1.97 0.43
CA ILE A 79 14.33 -2.76 0.25
C ILE A 79 14.91 -3.12 1.62
N LYS A 80 15.07 -2.14 2.50
CA LYS A 80 15.62 -2.36 3.85
C LYS A 80 14.78 -3.34 4.67
N GLN A 81 13.46 -3.14 4.70
CA GLN A 81 12.52 -3.97 5.47
C GLN A 81 12.41 -5.39 4.91
N ILE A 82 12.29 -5.53 3.59
CA ILE A 82 12.16 -6.84 2.94
C ILE A 82 13.46 -7.64 3.09
N SER A 83 14.63 -7.01 2.91
CA SER A 83 15.90 -7.67 3.11
C SER A 83 16.03 -8.22 4.53
N TRP A 84 15.71 -7.41 5.53
CA TRP A 84 15.65 -7.83 6.92
C TRP A 84 14.69 -9.00 7.14
N ASN A 85 13.46 -8.87 6.64
CA ASN A 85 12.42 -9.88 6.84
C ASN A 85 12.77 -11.23 6.17
N ILE A 86 13.47 -11.21 5.03
CA ILE A 86 13.97 -12.44 4.39
C ILE A 86 15.07 -13.09 5.24
N GLU A 87 16.02 -12.31 5.73
CA GLU A 87 17.14 -12.79 6.56
C GLU A 87 16.66 -13.44 7.86
N TYR A 88 15.60 -12.88 8.47
CA TYR A 88 15.03 -13.39 9.72
C TYR A 88 13.81 -14.30 9.53
N LEU A 89 13.57 -14.80 8.32
CA LEU A 89 12.50 -15.73 7.97
C LEU A 89 11.07 -15.21 8.25
N ASN A 90 10.91 -13.90 8.33
CA ASN A 90 9.61 -13.24 8.50
C ASN A 90 8.87 -13.07 7.15
N TYR A 91 8.69 -14.14 6.42
CA TYR A 91 8.21 -14.08 5.03
C TYR A 91 6.81 -13.50 4.89
N ASN A 92 5.94 -13.65 5.88
CA ASN A 92 4.62 -13.03 5.88
C ASN A 92 4.72 -11.49 5.88
N LEU A 93 5.72 -10.91 6.55
CA LEU A 93 5.96 -9.47 6.53
C LEU A 93 6.51 -8.99 5.17
N VAL A 94 7.23 -9.85 4.44
CA VAL A 94 7.67 -9.54 3.06
C VAL A 94 6.47 -9.24 2.16
N ILE A 95 5.41 -10.06 2.22
CA ILE A 95 4.20 -9.84 1.43
C ILE A 95 3.49 -8.54 1.83
N ILE A 96 3.45 -8.23 3.13
CA ILE A 96 2.88 -6.97 3.63
C ILE A 96 3.65 -5.78 3.04
N ASN A 97 4.98 -5.79 3.16
CA ASN A 97 5.81 -4.69 2.65
C ASN A 97 5.74 -4.55 1.11
N LEU A 98 5.65 -5.68 0.37
CA LEU A 98 5.44 -5.64 -1.08
C LEU A 98 4.11 -4.99 -1.45
N ARG A 99 3.03 -5.27 -0.71
CA ARG A 99 1.73 -4.64 -0.92
C ARG A 99 1.76 -3.15 -0.59
N GLU A 100 2.32 -2.78 0.55
CA GLU A 100 2.43 -1.38 0.99
C GLU A 100 3.21 -0.52 -0.01
N VAL A 101 4.36 -0.99 -0.48
CA VAL A 101 5.14 -0.24 -1.47
C VAL A 101 4.41 -0.15 -2.82
N PHE A 102 3.75 -1.22 -3.25
CA PHE A 102 2.97 -1.23 -4.48
C PHE A 102 1.77 -0.27 -4.43
N GLU A 103 1.05 -0.23 -3.31
CA GLU A 103 -0.08 0.69 -3.11
C GLU A 103 0.33 2.17 -3.16
N SER A 104 1.61 2.46 -2.93
CA SER A 104 2.14 3.81 -3.04
C SER A 104 2.48 4.23 -4.48
N PHE A 105 2.46 3.32 -5.46
CA PHE A 105 2.88 3.59 -6.83
C PHE A 105 2.03 4.65 -7.52
N GLU A 106 2.69 5.44 -8.35
CA GLU A 106 2.12 6.59 -9.07
C GLU A 106 1.97 6.25 -10.56
N GLU A 107 1.28 7.10 -11.32
CA GLU A 107 1.09 6.93 -12.76
C GLU A 107 2.41 6.96 -13.53
N ASN A 108 3.37 7.78 -13.05
CA ASN A 108 4.70 7.90 -13.63
C ASN A 108 5.73 7.33 -12.67
N MET A 109 6.53 6.38 -13.15
CA MET A 109 7.57 5.73 -12.37
C MET A 109 8.86 5.63 -13.16
N SER A 110 10.00 5.73 -12.47
CA SER A 110 11.27 5.46 -13.12
C SER A 110 11.43 3.96 -13.37
N ARG A 111 11.99 3.62 -14.54
CA ARG A 111 12.30 2.23 -14.86
C ARG A 111 13.14 1.57 -13.76
N LYS A 112 14.14 2.30 -13.24
CA LYS A 112 15.03 1.82 -12.18
C LYS A 112 14.26 1.46 -10.88
N ASP A 113 13.24 2.22 -10.51
CA ASP A 113 12.46 1.95 -9.31
C ASP A 113 11.48 0.79 -9.52
N LEU A 114 10.93 0.64 -10.74
CA LEU A 114 10.15 -0.53 -11.12
C LEU A 114 11.00 -1.80 -11.11
N GLU A 115 12.22 -1.76 -11.64
CA GLU A 115 13.19 -2.86 -11.61
C GLU A 115 13.53 -3.29 -10.17
N LYS A 116 13.70 -2.32 -9.26
CA LYS A 116 13.91 -2.64 -7.84
C LYS A 116 12.72 -3.41 -7.25
N PHE A 117 11.49 -2.96 -7.53
CA PHE A 117 10.29 -3.65 -7.06
C PHE A 117 10.18 -5.08 -7.62
N VAL A 118 10.46 -5.27 -8.92
CA VAL A 118 10.44 -6.60 -9.54
C VAL A 118 11.46 -7.54 -8.91
N LYS A 119 12.66 -7.04 -8.60
CA LYS A 119 13.68 -7.80 -7.86
C LYS A 119 13.21 -8.21 -6.45
N LEU A 120 12.51 -7.31 -5.74
CA LEU A 120 11.94 -7.63 -4.42
C LEU A 120 10.81 -8.67 -4.52
N LEU A 121 10.06 -8.66 -5.61
CA LEU A 121 8.96 -9.60 -5.85
C LEU A 121 9.45 -11.00 -6.23
N SER A 122 10.60 -11.09 -6.90
CA SER A 122 11.09 -12.32 -7.56
C SER A 122 11.23 -13.54 -6.64
N PRO A 123 11.65 -13.46 -5.37
CA PRO A 123 11.75 -14.64 -4.52
C PRO A 123 10.40 -15.29 -4.21
N ILE A 124 9.34 -14.51 -4.23
CA ILE A 124 7.98 -14.96 -3.90
C ILE A 124 7.22 -15.37 -5.17
N CYS A 125 7.26 -14.51 -6.21
CA CYS A 125 6.53 -14.66 -7.46
C CYS A 125 7.51 -14.70 -8.64
N PRO A 126 8.33 -15.75 -8.79
CA PRO A 126 9.43 -15.79 -9.76
C PRO A 126 8.94 -15.70 -11.21
N HIS A 127 7.88 -16.41 -11.60
CA HIS A 127 7.40 -16.41 -12.98
C HIS A 127 6.85 -15.06 -13.40
N ILE A 128 6.05 -14.44 -12.54
CA ILE A 128 5.52 -13.10 -12.78
C ILE A 128 6.63 -12.06 -12.79
N ALA A 129 7.61 -12.19 -11.89
CA ALA A 129 8.73 -11.27 -11.86
C ALA A 129 9.58 -11.34 -13.13
N GLU A 130 9.83 -12.52 -13.70
CA GLU A 130 10.53 -12.66 -14.99
C GLU A 130 9.73 -12.01 -16.13
N GLU A 131 8.41 -12.20 -16.18
CA GLU A 131 7.56 -11.57 -17.19
C GLU A 131 7.57 -10.03 -17.08
N LEU A 132 7.48 -9.49 -15.86
CA LEU A 132 7.56 -8.06 -15.63
C LEU A 132 8.94 -7.50 -15.95
N TRP A 133 10.00 -8.27 -15.69
CA TRP A 133 11.38 -7.91 -15.99
C TRP A 133 11.63 -7.79 -17.51
N GLU A 134 11.17 -8.77 -18.28
CA GLU A 134 11.20 -8.74 -19.74
C GLU A 134 10.38 -7.56 -20.29
N LYS A 135 9.20 -7.32 -19.73
CA LYS A 135 8.32 -6.21 -20.10
C LYS A 135 8.97 -4.84 -19.88
N LEU A 136 9.81 -4.68 -18.88
CA LEU A 136 10.64 -3.48 -18.70
C LEU A 136 11.75 -3.36 -19.75
N GLY A 137 11.91 -4.33 -20.64
CA GLY A 137 12.87 -4.35 -21.74
C GLY A 137 14.24 -4.91 -21.34
N ASN A 138 14.32 -5.67 -20.26
CA ASN A 138 15.54 -6.37 -19.86
C ASN A 138 15.63 -7.71 -20.61
N GLN A 139 16.88 -8.13 -20.94
CA GLN A 139 17.15 -9.37 -21.69
C GLN A 139 17.70 -10.50 -20.81
N SER A 140 18.17 -10.18 -19.60
CA SER A 140 18.62 -11.13 -18.60
C SER A 140 17.42 -11.66 -17.80
N PHE A 141 17.63 -12.73 -17.02
CA PHE A 141 16.66 -13.17 -16.02
C PHE A 141 16.80 -12.34 -14.74
N VAL A 142 15.66 -11.93 -14.14
CA VAL A 142 15.68 -11.20 -12.86
C VAL A 142 16.30 -12.03 -11.73
N SER A 143 16.13 -13.34 -11.80
CA SER A 143 16.70 -14.30 -10.85
C SER A 143 18.24 -14.33 -10.84
N LEU A 144 18.89 -13.85 -11.90
CA LEU A 144 20.36 -13.74 -12.00
C LEU A 144 20.87 -12.35 -11.58
N GLU A 145 19.98 -11.42 -11.33
CA GLU A 145 20.32 -10.06 -10.99
C GLU A 145 20.72 -9.93 -9.51
N LYS A 146 21.59 -8.95 -9.24
CA LYS A 146 21.92 -8.62 -7.85
C LYS A 146 20.71 -8.10 -7.11
N TRP A 147 20.60 -8.49 -5.85
CA TRP A 147 19.60 -7.94 -4.93
C TRP A 147 19.70 -6.41 -4.87
N PRO A 148 18.58 -5.68 -4.82
CA PRO A 148 18.61 -4.24 -4.83
C PRO A 148 19.24 -3.69 -3.53
N GLU A 149 20.13 -2.73 -3.67
CA GLU A 149 20.73 -2.03 -2.54
C GLU A 149 19.86 -0.86 -2.11
N CYS A 150 19.78 -0.66 -0.79
CA CYS A 150 19.08 0.46 -0.20
C CYS A 150 19.96 1.72 -0.27
N ASP A 151 19.39 2.79 -0.80
CA ASP A 151 19.97 4.13 -0.76
C ASP A 151 19.39 4.88 0.45
N GLU A 152 20.13 4.88 1.56
CA GLU A 152 19.70 5.49 2.82
C GLU A 152 19.46 7.00 2.70
N GLU A 153 20.15 7.70 1.78
CA GLU A 153 19.96 9.15 1.57
C GLU A 153 18.57 9.49 1.02
N LYS A 154 17.91 8.51 0.40
CA LYS A 154 16.54 8.65 -0.10
C LYS A 154 15.46 8.34 0.93
N ILE A 155 15.84 7.84 2.09
CA ILE A 155 14.91 7.62 3.19
C ILE A 155 14.73 8.93 3.95
N ASN A 156 13.50 9.47 3.93
CA ASN A 156 13.16 10.72 4.58
C ASN A 156 11.90 10.54 5.44
N GLU A 157 12.08 10.59 6.76
CA GLU A 157 11.03 10.39 7.76
C GLU A 157 9.83 11.34 7.61
N LYS A 158 9.99 12.48 6.94
CA LYS A 158 8.87 13.39 6.66
C LYS A 158 7.73 12.71 5.92
N PHE A 159 8.05 11.78 5.01
CA PHE A 159 7.02 11.03 4.27
C PHE A 159 6.27 10.07 5.17
N ASP A 160 6.93 9.45 6.14
CA ASP A 160 6.27 8.58 7.12
C ASP A 160 5.36 9.37 8.07
N ILE A 161 5.79 10.57 8.46
CA ILE A 161 4.99 11.47 9.30
C ILE A 161 3.73 11.92 8.55
N ALA A 162 3.89 12.35 7.29
CA ALA A 162 2.76 12.76 6.45
C ALA A 162 1.78 11.61 6.21
N GLU A 163 2.27 10.40 5.93
CA GLU A 163 1.42 9.23 5.74
C GLU A 163 0.61 8.90 7.00
N LYS A 164 1.26 8.86 8.17
CA LYS A 164 0.57 8.62 9.45
C LYS A 164 -0.48 9.70 9.73
N ALA A 165 -0.20 10.95 9.37
CA ALA A 165 -1.15 12.05 9.53
C ALA A 165 -2.37 11.85 8.62
N VAL A 166 -2.17 11.46 7.36
CA VAL A 166 -3.25 11.15 6.42
C VAL A 166 -4.04 9.92 6.88
N ASP A 167 -3.37 8.85 7.32
CA ASP A 167 -4.04 7.64 7.83
C ASP A 167 -4.95 7.95 9.02
N GLY A 168 -4.44 8.73 9.97
CA GLY A 168 -5.20 9.14 11.14
C GLY A 168 -6.44 9.95 10.75
N VAL A 169 -6.28 10.96 9.90
CA VAL A 169 -7.41 11.82 9.51
C VAL A 169 -8.44 11.09 8.66
N VAL A 170 -8.01 10.19 7.75
CA VAL A 170 -8.93 9.36 6.96
C VAL A 170 -9.76 8.46 7.88
N SER A 171 -9.12 7.83 8.87
CA SER A 171 -9.84 7.03 9.87
C SER A 171 -10.87 7.85 10.65
N ASP A 172 -10.50 9.05 11.10
CA ASP A 172 -11.41 9.94 11.83
C ASP A 172 -12.57 10.40 10.95
N ILE A 173 -12.32 10.75 9.68
CA ILE A 173 -13.35 11.12 8.71
C ILE A 173 -14.34 9.96 8.51
N MET A 174 -13.85 8.75 8.25
CA MET A 174 -14.70 7.58 8.03
C MET A 174 -15.59 7.28 9.23
N ASN A 175 -15.04 7.43 10.44
CA ASN A 175 -15.82 7.29 11.69
C ASN A 175 -16.91 8.37 11.80
N ILE A 176 -16.60 9.63 11.48
CA ILE A 176 -17.57 10.73 11.50
C ILE A 176 -18.68 10.48 10.47
N LEU A 177 -18.34 10.09 9.23
CA LEU A 177 -19.31 9.79 8.18
C LEU A 177 -20.24 8.65 8.58
N LYS A 178 -19.70 7.62 9.22
CA LYS A 178 -20.51 6.50 9.77
C LYS A 178 -21.53 7.01 10.80
N ILE A 179 -21.09 7.84 11.75
CA ILE A 179 -21.97 8.41 12.79
C ILE A 179 -23.07 9.30 12.19
N ILE A 180 -22.71 10.13 11.17
CA ILE A 180 -23.67 11.00 10.50
C ILE A 180 -24.73 10.16 9.78
N LYS A 181 -24.32 9.12 9.07
CA LYS A 181 -25.24 8.22 8.35
C LYS A 181 -26.19 7.50 9.31
N GLU A 182 -25.68 7.00 10.45
CA GLU A 182 -26.48 6.30 11.45
C GLU A 182 -27.47 7.22 12.19
N LYS A 183 -27.08 8.48 12.50
CA LYS A 183 -27.90 9.37 13.32
C LYS A 183 -28.80 10.32 12.55
N GLN A 184 -28.39 10.73 11.34
CA GLN A 184 -29.07 11.82 10.60
C GLN A 184 -29.66 11.41 9.28
N SER A 185 -29.44 10.17 8.81
CA SER A 185 -29.83 9.68 7.47
C SER A 185 -29.37 10.63 6.34
N LYS A 186 -28.31 11.43 6.58
CA LYS A 186 -27.71 12.35 5.62
C LYS A 186 -26.39 11.77 5.14
N GLU A 187 -26.07 12.06 3.89
CA GLU A 187 -24.74 11.77 3.32
C GLU A 187 -23.95 13.08 3.31
N GLY A 188 -22.76 13.05 3.91
CA GLY A 188 -21.83 14.18 3.82
C GLY A 188 -21.35 14.35 2.38
N LYS A 189 -21.32 15.60 1.89
CA LYS A 189 -20.95 15.92 0.51
C LYS A 189 -19.55 16.49 0.40
N LYS A 190 -19.11 17.19 1.42
CA LYS A 190 -17.82 17.89 1.43
C LYS A 190 -17.21 17.91 2.81
N ILE A 191 -15.87 17.84 2.85
CA ILE A 191 -15.10 17.77 4.09
C ILE A 191 -14.15 18.94 4.15
N PHE A 192 -14.13 19.60 5.30
CA PHE A 192 -13.19 20.67 5.62
C PHE A 192 -12.32 20.25 6.79
N LEU A 193 -11.01 20.27 6.56
CA LEU A 193 -10.01 19.96 7.58
C LEU A 193 -9.30 21.25 8.03
N TYR A 194 -9.18 21.40 9.32
CA TYR A 194 -8.44 22.52 9.90
C TYR A 194 -7.23 22.00 10.64
N VAL A 195 -6.05 22.41 10.21
CA VAL A 195 -4.76 21.91 10.71
C VAL A 195 -3.92 23.05 11.27
N ILE A 196 -3.03 22.71 12.18
CA ILE A 196 -2.02 23.66 12.67
C ILE A 196 -1.11 24.06 11.49
N PRO A 197 -0.75 25.34 11.32
CA PRO A 197 0.02 25.80 10.15
C PRO A 197 1.31 25.02 9.89
N LYS A 198 2.01 24.57 10.93
CA LYS A 198 3.24 23.79 10.83
C LYS A 198 3.05 22.38 10.25
N GLU A 199 1.83 21.87 10.24
CA GLU A 199 1.48 20.54 9.78
C GLU A 199 0.78 20.53 8.42
N LEU A 200 0.53 21.71 7.83
CA LEU A 200 -0.24 21.83 6.60
C LEU A 200 0.32 20.95 5.47
N GLU A 201 1.64 20.87 5.36
CA GLU A 201 2.33 20.06 4.35
C GLU A 201 2.12 18.54 4.50
N ASN A 202 1.71 18.07 5.69
CA ASN A 202 1.46 16.65 5.94
C ASN A 202 0.10 16.17 5.41
N TYR A 203 -0.81 17.09 5.05
CA TYR A 203 -2.18 16.75 4.66
C TYR A 203 -2.42 17.06 3.18
N ASN A 204 -2.22 16.07 2.31
CA ASN A 204 -2.46 16.22 0.89
C ASN A 204 -3.96 16.04 0.57
N GLU A 205 -4.64 17.10 0.10
CA GLU A 205 -6.06 17.10 -0.24
C GLU A 205 -6.42 15.94 -1.18
N LYS A 206 -5.70 15.82 -2.30
CA LYS A 206 -5.99 14.81 -3.34
C LYS A 206 -5.84 13.37 -2.84
N GLU A 207 -4.89 13.13 -1.95
CA GLU A 207 -4.70 11.80 -1.37
C GLU A 207 -5.84 11.46 -0.42
N ILE A 208 -6.26 12.41 0.40
CA ILE A 208 -7.39 12.25 1.33
C ILE A 208 -8.68 12.09 0.53
N GLU A 209 -8.95 12.92 -0.49
CA GLU A 209 -10.10 12.81 -1.40
C GLU A 209 -10.20 11.41 -2.02
N LYS A 210 -9.08 10.92 -2.56
CA LYS A 210 -9.04 9.59 -3.19
C LYS A 210 -9.41 8.45 -2.22
N ARG A 211 -9.03 8.58 -0.95
CA ARG A 211 -9.26 7.56 0.07
C ARG A 211 -10.66 7.63 0.69
N VAL A 212 -11.20 8.83 0.81
CA VAL A 212 -12.52 9.08 1.42
C VAL A 212 -13.65 9.03 0.39
N GLY A 213 -13.35 9.35 -0.88
CA GLY A 213 -14.33 9.40 -1.96
C GLY A 213 -15.22 10.65 -1.95
N LEU A 214 -14.84 11.70 -1.22
CA LEU A 214 -15.55 12.98 -1.12
C LEU A 214 -14.58 14.15 -1.37
N ASP A 215 -15.12 15.32 -1.75
CA ASP A 215 -14.34 16.56 -1.89
C ASP A 215 -13.79 17.00 -0.52
N VAL A 216 -12.48 17.25 -0.45
CA VAL A 216 -11.77 17.61 0.78
C VAL A 216 -11.03 18.93 0.58
N LYS A 217 -11.17 19.84 1.53
CA LYS A 217 -10.39 21.07 1.60
C LYS A 217 -9.63 21.15 2.91
N VAL A 218 -8.35 21.45 2.83
CA VAL A 218 -7.47 21.57 3.99
C VAL A 218 -7.09 23.03 4.19
N PHE A 219 -7.38 23.55 5.38
CA PHE A 219 -7.07 24.93 5.77
C PHE A 219 -6.17 24.96 7.00
N ALA A 220 -5.22 25.88 7.00
CA ALA A 220 -4.57 26.24 8.25
C ALA A 220 -5.57 26.96 9.18
N VAL A 221 -5.49 26.72 10.48
CA VAL A 221 -6.40 27.34 11.48
C VAL A 221 -6.37 28.87 11.45
N ASN A 222 -5.27 29.48 11.01
CA ASN A 222 -5.08 30.90 10.87
C ASN A 222 -5.40 31.46 9.47
N ASP A 223 -5.88 30.62 8.55
CA ASP A 223 -6.27 31.07 7.21
C ASP A 223 -7.56 31.90 7.31
N SER A 224 -7.50 33.15 6.83
CA SER A 224 -8.65 34.08 6.81
C SER A 224 -9.72 33.68 5.80
N LYS A 225 -9.37 32.87 4.81
CA LYS A 225 -10.27 32.40 3.75
C LYS A 225 -10.91 31.05 4.04
N LYS A 226 -10.65 30.46 5.21
CA LYS A 226 -11.22 29.17 5.58
C LYS A 226 -12.74 29.23 5.67
N HIS A 227 -13.39 28.20 5.17
CA HIS A 227 -14.82 27.98 5.39
C HIS A 227 -15.01 27.26 6.74
N ASP A 228 -15.52 27.96 7.74
CA ASP A 228 -15.67 27.40 9.10
C ASP A 228 -16.97 27.91 9.77
N PRO A 229 -18.15 27.47 9.26
CA PRO A 229 -19.45 27.99 9.71
C PRO A 229 -19.76 27.61 11.17
N GLU A 230 -19.18 26.53 11.69
CA GLU A 230 -19.40 26.07 13.06
C GLU A 230 -18.25 26.37 14.01
N ASN A 231 -17.27 27.17 13.58
CA ASN A 231 -16.08 27.56 14.36
C ASN A 231 -15.30 26.34 14.91
N LYS A 232 -15.22 25.27 14.09
CA LYS A 232 -14.54 24.02 14.45
C LYS A 232 -13.01 24.14 14.41
N SER A 233 -12.47 25.09 13.64
CA SER A 233 -11.02 25.30 13.52
C SER A 233 -10.33 25.52 14.88
N GLY A 234 -11.04 26.12 15.86
CA GLY A 234 -10.52 26.30 17.22
C GLY A 234 -10.30 25.01 18.02
N LYS A 235 -10.78 23.87 17.53
CA LYS A 235 -10.60 22.55 18.17
C LYS A 235 -9.37 21.78 17.64
N ALA A 236 -8.74 22.27 16.59
CA ALA A 236 -7.55 21.64 16.01
C ALA A 236 -6.37 21.71 16.99
N LYS A 237 -5.65 20.61 17.09
CA LYS A 237 -4.44 20.47 17.93
C LYS A 237 -3.33 19.84 17.09
N LEU A 238 -2.10 19.95 17.57
CA LEU A 238 -0.96 19.28 16.94
C LEU A 238 -1.23 17.78 16.82
N GLY A 239 -1.04 17.22 15.60
CA GLY A 239 -1.32 15.83 15.29
C GLY A 239 -2.81 15.43 15.28
N LYS A 240 -3.72 16.41 15.48
CA LYS A 240 -5.16 16.13 15.51
C LYS A 240 -5.95 17.26 14.85
N PRO A 241 -6.18 17.18 13.53
CA PRO A 241 -7.00 18.12 12.79
C PRO A 241 -8.42 18.20 13.31
N ALA A 242 -9.05 19.37 13.18
CA ALA A 242 -10.49 19.46 13.36
C ALA A 242 -11.20 19.21 12.03
N ILE A 243 -12.33 18.52 12.07
CA ILE A 243 -13.05 18.04 10.90
C ILE A 243 -14.46 18.64 10.90
N PHE A 244 -14.85 19.22 9.78
CA PHE A 244 -16.22 19.64 9.50
C PHE A 244 -16.72 18.92 8.26
N VAL A 245 -17.91 18.35 8.32
CA VAL A 245 -18.58 17.65 7.22
C VAL A 245 -19.87 18.41 6.90
N GLU A 246 -20.00 18.79 5.62
CA GLU A 246 -21.18 19.46 5.05
C GLU A 246 -22.05 18.48 4.27
#